data_b97cd10d5436a43632faa9b6d2a0c179
#
_entry.id   b97cd10d5436a43632faa9b6d2a0c179
#
_cell.length_a   1.000
_cell.length_b   1.000
_cell.length_c   1.000
_cell.angle_alpha   90.00
_cell.angle_beta   90.00
_cell.angle_gamma   90.00
#
_symmetry.space_group_name_H-M   'P 1'
#
loop_
_entity.id
_entity.type
_entity.pdbx_description
1 polymer ?
#
loop_
_entity_poly.entity_id
_entity_poly.type
_entity_poly.pdbx_seq_one_letter_code
_entity_poly.pdbx_strand_id
1 'polypeptide(L)'
;HGTLKSMQNFWKTSLGWKSPGYATWIDYDGTRHKLADYNTPTNGVAGFNSQSLHLSYRGGVLHENVNVAKDTRTQAQRNAILQEIMLMMNWLSDNGNDLQNVMIVGHYHFSNDKNKNGTIESWERIKECPSFDAYKEYEDMMLKENVMYHKLKLPRNR
;
A
#
# COMPACT_ATOMS: atom_id res chain seq x y z
N HIS A 1 -7.87 15.89 4.05
CA HIS A 1 -6.45 15.62 3.78
C HIS A 1 -5.63 15.86 5.04
N GLY A 2 -5.51 14.81 5.84
CA GLY A 2 -4.79 14.88 7.10
C GLY A 2 -3.31 15.17 6.92
N THR A 3 -2.70 15.76 7.94
CA THR A 3 -1.24 15.85 8.04
C THR A 3 -0.69 14.55 8.62
N LEU A 4 0.62 14.34 8.50
CA LEU A 4 1.29 13.21 9.17
C LEU A 4 0.96 13.18 10.68
N LYS A 5 1.04 14.34 11.34
CA LYS A 5 0.74 14.47 12.77
C LYS A 5 -0.70 14.07 13.11
N SER A 6 -1.68 14.50 12.31
CA SER A 6 -3.09 14.15 12.55
C SER A 6 -3.34 12.65 12.37
N MET A 7 -2.70 12.03 11.38
CA MET A 7 -2.80 10.60 11.12
C MET A 7 -2.15 9.79 12.27
N GLN A 8 -0.95 10.16 12.70
CA GLN A 8 -0.28 9.51 13.84
C GLN A 8 -1.10 9.64 15.14
N ASN A 9 -1.68 10.81 15.37
CA ASN A 9 -2.55 11.03 16.51
C ASN A 9 -3.79 10.12 16.47
N PHE A 10 -4.43 10.00 15.30
CA PHE A 10 -5.57 9.10 15.10
C PHE A 10 -5.21 7.64 15.39
N TRP A 11 -4.08 7.16 14.91
CA TRP A 11 -3.61 5.80 15.21
C TRP A 11 -3.46 5.56 16.69
N LYS A 12 -2.88 6.52 17.41
CA LYS A 12 -2.61 6.41 18.83
C LYS A 12 -3.88 6.53 19.69
N THR A 13 -4.69 7.55 19.41
CA THR A 13 -5.80 7.91 20.31
C THR A 13 -7.10 7.20 19.95
N SER A 14 -7.40 7.02 18.66
CA SER A 14 -8.66 6.43 18.21
C SER A 14 -8.56 4.94 17.95
N LEU A 15 -7.41 4.46 17.45
CA LEU A 15 -7.20 3.04 17.14
C LEU A 15 -6.39 2.30 18.21
N GLY A 16 -5.73 3.00 19.12
CA GLY A 16 -4.88 2.41 20.16
C GLY A 16 -3.68 1.66 19.63
N TRP A 17 -3.21 1.98 18.42
CA TRP A 17 -2.11 1.28 17.80
C TRP A 17 -0.78 1.64 18.45
N LYS A 18 0.04 0.62 18.69
CA LYS A 18 1.42 0.74 19.19
C LYS A 18 2.45 0.89 18.08
N SER A 19 2.15 0.35 16.89
CA SER A 19 2.97 0.47 15.68
C SER A 19 2.24 1.35 14.66
N PRO A 20 3.00 2.07 13.79
CA PRO A 20 2.38 2.90 12.75
C PRO A 20 1.63 2.05 11.72
N GLY A 21 0.78 2.70 10.94
CA GLY A 21 0.08 2.06 9.82
C GLY A 21 1.00 1.73 8.64
N TYR A 22 2.07 2.52 8.45
CA TYR A 22 2.98 2.41 7.31
C TYR A 22 4.44 2.55 7.75
N ALA A 23 5.36 1.92 7.02
CA ALA A 23 6.79 2.12 7.21
C ALA A 23 7.21 3.50 6.72
N THR A 24 6.61 3.96 5.61
CA THR A 24 6.90 5.27 5.01
C THR A 24 5.61 5.97 4.61
N TRP A 25 5.57 7.26 4.86
CA TRP A 25 4.51 8.15 4.40
C TRP A 25 5.11 9.31 3.59
N ILE A 26 4.48 9.66 2.47
CA ILE A 26 5.02 10.59 1.46
C ILE A 26 4.13 11.82 1.37
N ASP A 27 4.69 13.01 1.64
CA ASP A 27 3.96 14.28 1.56
C ASP A 27 3.84 14.77 0.12
N TYR A 28 3.07 15.82 -0.12
CA TYR A 28 2.79 16.39 -1.45
C TYR A 28 4.04 16.81 -2.22
N ASP A 29 5.08 17.25 -1.52
CA ASP A 29 6.36 17.65 -2.10
C ASP A 29 7.30 16.47 -2.40
N GLY A 30 6.86 15.25 -2.11
CA GLY A 30 7.65 14.05 -2.26
C GLY A 30 8.54 13.72 -1.06
N THR A 31 8.48 14.51 0.03
CA THR A 31 9.22 14.19 1.25
C THR A 31 8.77 12.86 1.82
N ARG A 32 9.73 11.95 2.00
CA ARG A 32 9.50 10.62 2.57
C ARG A 32 9.76 10.64 4.07
N HIS A 33 8.73 10.41 4.85
CA HIS A 33 8.80 10.30 6.31
C HIS A 33 8.89 8.84 6.71
N LYS A 34 10.04 8.42 7.20
CA LYS A 34 10.23 7.08 7.74
C LYS A 34 9.53 6.99 9.10
N LEU A 35 8.58 6.06 9.23
CA LEU A 35 7.77 5.86 10.44
C LEU A 35 8.16 4.59 11.19
N ALA A 36 8.69 3.60 10.49
CA ALA A 36 9.21 2.36 11.05
C ALA A 36 10.34 1.81 10.17
N ASP A 37 11.19 0.98 10.76
CA ASP A 37 12.14 0.17 10.01
C ASP A 37 11.41 -0.92 9.23
N TYR A 38 11.96 -1.36 8.08
CA TYR A 38 11.31 -2.37 7.25
C TYR A 38 11.18 -3.74 7.92
N ASN A 39 11.99 -4.04 8.95
CA ASN A 39 11.85 -5.25 9.76
C ASN A 39 10.75 -5.15 10.83
N THR A 40 10.11 -4.01 10.96
CA THR A 40 9.03 -3.78 11.94
C THR A 40 7.67 -3.92 11.25
N PRO A 41 6.83 -4.89 11.64
CA PRO A 41 5.47 -4.99 11.11
C PRO A 41 4.66 -3.72 11.37
N THR A 42 3.96 -3.23 10.35
CA THR A 42 3.09 -2.06 10.43
C THR A 42 1.64 -2.44 10.17
N ASN A 43 0.69 -1.61 10.61
CA ASN A 43 -0.74 -1.92 10.60
C ASN A 43 -1.44 -1.52 9.27
N GLY A 44 -0.85 -1.88 8.13
CA GLY A 44 -1.35 -1.47 6.81
C GLY A 44 -2.52 -2.31 6.31
N VAL A 45 -2.43 -3.64 6.41
CA VAL A 45 -3.46 -4.58 5.93
C VAL A 45 -3.66 -5.69 6.94
N ALA A 46 -4.82 -5.73 7.58
CA ALA A 46 -5.15 -6.76 8.56
C ALA A 46 -4.98 -8.18 8.00
N GLY A 47 -4.29 -9.04 8.74
CA GLY A 47 -3.98 -10.42 8.35
C GLY A 47 -2.74 -10.57 7.46
N PHE A 48 -2.13 -9.46 7.00
CA PHE A 48 -0.95 -9.48 6.11
C PHE A 48 0.22 -8.63 6.63
N ASN A 49 0.09 -8.03 7.82
CA ASN A 49 1.08 -7.09 8.33
C ASN A 49 2.49 -7.68 8.51
N SER A 50 2.59 -8.97 8.88
CA SER A 50 3.88 -9.65 9.10
C SER A 50 4.60 -10.05 7.81
N GLN A 51 3.94 -9.98 6.68
CA GLN A 51 4.48 -10.39 5.37
C GLN A 51 4.36 -9.28 4.32
N SER A 52 4.22 -8.03 4.78
CA SER A 52 4.06 -6.88 3.89
C SER A 52 4.88 -5.70 4.38
N LEU A 53 5.41 -4.94 3.44
CA LEU A 53 5.91 -3.58 3.65
C LEU A 53 4.84 -2.61 3.18
N HIS A 54 4.51 -1.63 4.01
CA HIS A 54 3.46 -0.68 3.71
C HIS A 54 4.01 0.72 3.52
N LEU A 55 3.64 1.35 2.42
CA LEU A 55 3.87 2.77 2.21
C LEU A 55 2.54 3.46 1.88
N SER A 56 2.47 4.74 2.18
CA SER A 56 1.30 5.57 1.87
C SER A 56 1.73 6.96 1.44
N TYR A 57 0.83 7.68 0.80
CA TYR A 57 1.06 9.06 0.39
C TYR A 57 -0.10 9.94 0.87
N ARG A 58 0.16 11.23 1.01
CA ARG A 58 -0.85 12.22 1.33
C ARG A 58 -1.72 12.50 0.13
N GLY A 59 -3.03 12.24 0.23
CA GLY A 59 -3.95 12.40 -0.89
C GLY A 59 -4.86 11.20 -1.09
N GLY A 60 -5.15 10.86 -2.35
CA GLY A 60 -5.98 9.70 -2.71
C GLY A 60 -7.47 9.97 -2.69
N VAL A 61 -7.90 11.22 -2.40
CA VAL A 61 -9.31 11.63 -2.42
C VAL A 61 -9.45 13.02 -3.01
N LEU A 62 -10.62 13.36 -3.53
CA LEU A 62 -10.91 14.69 -3.99
C LEU A 62 -10.80 15.72 -2.86
N HIS A 63 -10.27 16.90 -3.16
CA HIS A 63 -10.14 17.99 -2.18
C HIS A 63 -11.50 18.49 -1.71
N GLU A 64 -12.42 18.66 -2.63
CA GLU A 64 -13.78 19.14 -2.40
C GLU A 64 -14.70 18.06 -1.80
N ASN A 65 -14.36 16.78 -1.93
CA ASN A 65 -15.13 15.67 -1.37
C ASN A 65 -14.24 14.49 -1.02
N VAL A 66 -13.85 14.42 0.25
CA VAL A 66 -12.95 13.37 0.79
C VAL A 66 -13.53 11.96 0.75
N ASN A 67 -14.82 11.81 0.46
CA ASN A 67 -15.44 10.50 0.28
C ASN A 67 -15.27 9.94 -1.14
N VAL A 68 -14.73 10.75 -2.07
CA VAL A 68 -14.49 10.32 -3.46
C VAL A 68 -13.02 10.00 -3.64
N ALA A 69 -12.73 8.74 -3.85
CA ALA A 69 -11.38 8.26 -4.17
C ALA A 69 -10.92 8.79 -5.53
N LYS A 70 -9.72 9.32 -5.58
CA LYS A 70 -9.08 9.82 -6.80
C LYS A 70 -7.57 9.77 -6.68
N ASP A 71 -6.89 9.41 -7.75
CA ASP A 71 -5.45 9.58 -7.83
C ASP A 71 -5.09 11.07 -7.89
N THR A 72 -4.66 11.59 -6.75
CA THR A 72 -4.27 13.00 -6.56
C THR A 72 -2.77 13.17 -6.40
N ARG A 73 -1.98 12.14 -6.75
CA ARG A 73 -0.52 12.18 -6.60
C ARG A 73 0.10 13.30 -7.42
N THR A 74 0.96 14.08 -6.79
CA THR A 74 1.87 15.00 -7.48
C THR A 74 2.96 14.22 -8.21
N GLN A 75 3.65 14.87 -9.15
CA GLN A 75 4.81 14.25 -9.81
C GLN A 75 5.92 13.93 -8.80
N ALA A 76 6.13 14.81 -7.81
CA ALA A 76 7.08 14.57 -6.73
C ALA A 76 6.72 13.32 -5.91
N GLN A 77 5.44 13.12 -5.60
CA GLN A 77 4.97 11.91 -4.94
C GLN A 77 5.16 10.65 -5.80
N ARG A 78 4.87 10.71 -7.10
CA ARG A 78 5.09 9.58 -8.02
C ARG A 78 6.55 9.15 -8.03
N ASN A 79 7.46 10.12 -8.14
CA ASN A 79 8.89 9.87 -8.08
C ASN A 79 9.33 9.28 -6.73
N ALA A 80 8.84 9.83 -5.63
CA ALA A 80 9.16 9.36 -4.28
C ALA A 80 8.61 7.96 -3.99
N ILE A 81 7.41 7.63 -4.46
CA ILE A 81 6.83 6.29 -4.36
C ILE A 81 7.70 5.28 -5.09
N LEU A 82 8.09 5.60 -6.34
CA LEU A 82 8.95 4.72 -7.13
C LEU A 82 10.29 4.46 -6.42
N GLN A 83 10.94 5.51 -5.91
CA GLN A 83 12.19 5.38 -5.15
C GLN A 83 12.00 4.53 -3.89
N GLU A 84 10.90 4.72 -3.17
CA GLU A 84 10.62 3.94 -1.95
C GLU A 84 10.38 2.46 -2.26
N ILE A 85 9.66 2.15 -3.33
CA ILE A 85 9.46 0.78 -3.79
C ILE A 85 10.81 0.12 -4.11
N MET A 86 11.70 0.83 -4.81
CA MET A 86 13.05 0.31 -5.11
C MET A 86 13.85 0.02 -3.85
N LEU A 87 13.80 0.90 -2.85
CA LEU A 87 14.46 0.70 -1.55
C LEU A 87 13.89 -0.50 -0.80
N MET A 88 12.56 -0.66 -0.80
CA MET A 88 11.89 -1.80 -0.19
C MET A 88 12.28 -3.12 -0.87
N MET A 89 12.32 -3.15 -2.21
CA MET A 89 12.73 -4.33 -2.96
C MET A 89 14.20 -4.69 -2.72
N ASN A 90 15.08 -3.70 -2.69
CA ASN A 90 16.49 -3.91 -2.37
C ASN A 90 16.65 -4.49 -0.94
N TRP A 91 15.93 -3.93 0.02
CA TRP A 91 15.95 -4.44 1.40
C TRP A 91 15.44 -5.89 1.47
N LEU A 92 14.36 -6.23 0.77
CA LEU A 92 13.84 -7.59 0.71
C LEU A 92 14.87 -8.55 0.13
N SER A 93 15.53 -8.20 -0.97
CA SER A 93 16.59 -9.00 -1.59
C SER A 93 17.79 -9.18 -0.65
N ASP A 94 18.26 -8.11 -0.02
CA ASP A 94 19.38 -8.11 0.89
C ASP A 94 19.12 -8.95 2.17
N ASN A 95 17.84 -9.11 2.53
CA ASN A 95 17.40 -9.94 3.66
C ASN A 95 16.94 -11.35 3.24
N GLY A 96 17.33 -11.81 2.06
CA GLY A 96 17.14 -13.19 1.61
C GLY A 96 15.73 -13.51 1.11
N ASN A 97 14.89 -12.51 0.82
CA ASN A 97 13.59 -12.76 0.22
C ASN A 97 13.73 -12.98 -1.29
N ASP A 98 13.03 -13.98 -1.79
CA ASP A 98 12.93 -14.21 -3.23
C ASP A 98 11.98 -13.18 -3.87
N LEU A 99 12.53 -12.30 -4.70
CA LEU A 99 11.76 -11.26 -5.37
C LEU A 99 10.71 -11.80 -6.35
N GLN A 100 10.82 -13.06 -6.79
CA GLN A 100 9.77 -13.72 -7.56
C GLN A 100 8.45 -13.86 -6.78
N ASN A 101 8.53 -13.82 -5.45
CA ASN A 101 7.37 -13.91 -4.57
C ASN A 101 6.89 -12.54 -4.07
N VAL A 102 7.50 -11.46 -4.52
CA VAL A 102 7.12 -10.10 -4.11
C VAL A 102 6.11 -9.50 -5.07
N MET A 103 5.06 -8.92 -4.52
CA MET A 103 4.03 -8.22 -5.27
C MET A 103 3.89 -6.78 -4.79
N ILE A 104 3.68 -5.89 -5.75
CA ILE A 104 3.37 -4.48 -5.51
C ILE A 104 1.89 -4.30 -5.81
N VAL A 105 1.10 -4.03 -4.77
CA VAL A 105 -0.36 -4.00 -4.86
C VAL A 105 -0.96 -2.89 -4.01
N GLY A 106 -2.16 -2.47 -4.34
CA GLY A 106 -2.95 -1.59 -3.50
C GLY A 106 -3.73 -2.35 -2.43
N HIS A 107 -4.15 -1.65 -1.39
CA HIS A 107 -4.97 -2.24 -0.31
C HIS A 107 -6.25 -2.88 -0.84
N TYR A 108 -6.88 -2.30 -1.86
CA TYR A 108 -8.13 -2.84 -2.43
C TYR A 108 -7.98 -4.26 -3.01
N HIS A 109 -6.77 -4.66 -3.42
CA HIS A 109 -6.51 -6.02 -3.93
C HIS A 109 -6.73 -7.11 -2.87
N PHE A 110 -6.75 -6.75 -1.58
CA PHE A 110 -7.06 -7.66 -0.47
C PHE A 110 -8.56 -7.75 -0.16
N SER A 111 -9.40 -7.09 -0.94
CA SER A 111 -10.86 -7.22 -0.84
C SER A 111 -11.33 -8.59 -1.36
N ASN A 112 -12.51 -9.01 -0.95
CA ASN A 112 -13.09 -10.27 -1.39
C ASN A 112 -13.62 -10.13 -2.82
N ASP A 113 -13.23 -11.07 -3.67
CA ASP A 113 -13.83 -11.29 -4.99
C ASP A 113 -15.17 -12.03 -4.78
N LYS A 114 -16.24 -11.27 -4.63
CA LYS A 114 -17.57 -11.80 -4.23
C LYS A 114 -18.23 -12.59 -5.35
N ASN A 115 -18.03 -12.17 -6.60
CA ASN A 115 -18.59 -12.84 -7.77
C ASN A 115 -17.66 -13.93 -8.34
N LYS A 116 -16.42 -14.06 -7.79
CA LYS A 116 -15.43 -15.08 -8.16
C LYS A 116 -14.97 -15.01 -9.62
N ASN A 117 -14.99 -13.83 -10.23
CA ASN A 117 -14.53 -13.65 -11.61
C ASN A 117 -13.02 -13.41 -11.73
N GLY A 118 -12.31 -13.31 -10.61
CA GLY A 118 -10.87 -13.11 -10.53
C GLY A 118 -10.43 -11.64 -10.58
N THR A 119 -11.37 -10.70 -10.59
CA THR A 119 -11.13 -9.26 -10.59
C THR A 119 -11.79 -8.62 -9.37
N ILE A 120 -11.17 -7.62 -8.77
CA ILE A 120 -11.78 -6.83 -7.68
C ILE A 120 -12.39 -5.57 -8.28
N GLU A 121 -13.68 -5.61 -8.51
CA GLU A 121 -14.43 -4.47 -9.00
C GLU A 121 -14.68 -3.44 -7.89
N SER A 122 -15.02 -2.20 -8.28
CA SER A 122 -15.16 -1.09 -7.32
C SER A 122 -16.18 -1.38 -6.22
N TRP A 123 -17.27 -2.06 -6.52
CA TRP A 123 -18.30 -2.41 -5.53
C TRP A 123 -17.88 -3.52 -4.54
N GLU A 124 -16.79 -4.23 -4.82
CA GLU A 124 -16.22 -5.26 -3.94
C GLU A 124 -15.18 -4.70 -2.98
N ARG A 125 -14.65 -3.52 -3.26
CA ARG A 125 -13.54 -2.93 -2.52
C ARG A 125 -13.94 -2.55 -1.11
N ILE A 126 -13.23 -3.08 -0.12
CA ILE A 126 -13.37 -2.67 1.30
C ILE A 126 -12.70 -1.31 1.50
N LYS A 127 -11.64 -1.03 0.74
CA LYS A 127 -10.85 0.21 0.75
C LYS A 127 -10.51 0.60 -0.68
N GLU A 128 -10.53 1.89 -0.98
CA GLU A 128 -10.14 2.41 -2.29
C GLU A 128 -8.63 2.67 -2.42
N CYS A 129 -7.90 2.58 -1.29
CA CYS A 129 -6.44 2.83 -1.30
C CYS A 129 -5.70 1.87 -2.26
N PRO A 130 -4.75 2.38 -3.01
CA PRO A 130 -4.17 3.72 -2.99
C PRO A 130 -4.84 4.71 -3.96
N SER A 131 -6.03 4.43 -4.45
CA SER A 131 -6.80 5.25 -5.41
C SER A 131 -6.22 5.27 -6.83
N PHE A 132 -5.33 4.32 -7.13
CA PHE A 132 -4.81 3.99 -8.46
C PHE A 132 -4.46 2.50 -8.49
N ASP A 133 -4.30 1.94 -9.67
CA ASP A 133 -3.93 0.52 -9.81
C ASP A 133 -2.41 0.35 -9.67
N ALA A 134 -1.97 0.12 -8.42
CA ALA A 134 -0.57 -0.05 -8.10
C ALA A 134 0.03 -1.30 -8.76
N TYR A 135 -0.73 -2.38 -8.90
CA TYR A 135 -0.25 -3.58 -9.57
C TYR A 135 0.09 -3.29 -11.04
N LYS A 136 -0.83 -2.68 -11.76
CA LYS A 136 -0.65 -2.37 -13.18
C LYS A 136 0.45 -1.33 -13.40
N GLU A 137 0.52 -0.31 -12.53
CA GLU A 137 1.50 0.78 -12.68
C GLU A 137 2.94 0.29 -12.45
N TYR A 138 3.12 -0.68 -11.56
CA TYR A 138 4.45 -1.20 -11.18
C TYR A 138 4.70 -2.65 -11.64
N GLU A 139 3.91 -3.16 -12.60
CA GLU A 139 4.06 -4.54 -13.03
C GLU A 139 5.43 -4.85 -13.63
N ASP A 140 6.06 -3.87 -14.28
CA ASP A 140 7.41 -4.01 -14.84
C ASP A 140 8.51 -4.12 -13.76
N MET A 141 8.22 -3.72 -12.53
CA MET A 141 9.12 -3.86 -11.39
C MET A 141 9.01 -5.22 -10.70
N MET A 142 7.92 -5.94 -10.95
CA MET A 142 7.70 -7.30 -10.46
C MET A 142 8.27 -8.29 -11.46
N LEU A 143 8.80 -9.41 -10.97
CA LEU A 143 9.29 -10.45 -11.86
C LEU A 143 8.11 -11.09 -12.61
N LYS A 144 8.24 -11.27 -13.94
CA LYS A 144 7.18 -11.74 -14.83
C LYS A 144 6.57 -13.09 -14.42
N GLU A 145 7.36 -13.93 -13.75
CA GLU A 145 6.95 -15.25 -13.27
C GLU A 145 6.39 -15.21 -11.84
N ASN A 146 5.95 -14.06 -11.39
CA ASN A 146 5.44 -13.92 -10.04
C ASN A 146 4.13 -14.68 -9.85
N VAL A 147 4.23 -15.90 -9.38
CA VAL A 147 3.09 -16.78 -9.09
C VAL A 147 2.21 -16.28 -7.94
N MET A 148 2.73 -15.38 -7.11
CA MET A 148 1.95 -14.82 -5.99
C MET A 148 0.79 -13.95 -6.46
N TYR A 149 0.91 -13.30 -7.62
CA TYR A 149 -0.21 -12.56 -8.19
C TYR A 149 -1.46 -13.43 -8.33
N HIS A 150 -1.30 -14.61 -8.89
CA HIS A 150 -2.40 -15.54 -9.02
C HIS A 150 -2.90 -16.07 -7.67
N LYS A 151 -2.01 -16.15 -6.69
CA LYS A 151 -2.34 -16.56 -5.31
C LYS A 151 -2.99 -15.44 -4.48
N LEU A 152 -2.85 -14.18 -4.86
CA LEU A 152 -3.58 -13.08 -4.22
C LEU A 152 -5.10 -13.22 -4.33
N LYS A 153 -5.57 -14.02 -5.26
CA LYS A 153 -6.98 -14.40 -5.34
C LYS A 153 -7.41 -15.28 -4.15
N LEU A 154 -6.47 -15.97 -3.49
CA LEU A 154 -6.75 -16.87 -2.37
C LEU A 154 -7.04 -16.14 -1.04
N PRO A 155 -6.28 -15.10 -0.64
CA PRO A 155 -6.56 -14.34 0.57
C PRO A 155 -7.91 -13.63 0.57
N ARG A 156 -8.48 -13.39 -0.59
CA ARG A 156 -9.77 -12.71 -0.77
C ARG A 156 -10.97 -13.51 -0.28
N ASN A 157 -10.78 -14.78 -0.04
CA ASN A 157 -11.80 -15.70 0.47
C ASN A 157 -11.74 -15.91 2.00
N ARG A 158 -10.97 -15.09 2.69
CA ARG A 158 -10.87 -15.14 4.15
C ARG A 158 -11.93 -14.31 4.85
#